data_0c9d563d2cb8b61c22c6aa7e9c768fd2
#
_entry.id   0c9d563d2cb8b61c22c6aa7e9c768fd2
#
_cell.length_a   1.000
_cell.length_b   1.000
_cell.length_c   1.000
_cell.angle_alpha   90.00
_cell.angle_beta   90.00
_cell.angle_gamma   90.00
#
_symmetry.space_group_name_H-M   'P 1'
#
loop_
_entity.id
_entity.type
_entity.pdbx_description
1 polymer ?
#
loop_
_entity_poly.entity_id
_entity_poly.type
_entity_poly.pdbx_seq_one_letter_code
_entity_poly.pdbx_strand_id
1 'polypeptide(L)'
;MAKYERGLRFQPTGGSRAPQIPVGKKQRLTIERLANDGRGIVFFEGRTWFVNGALAGEEVEARVLGAHGKIVEARTERVFKASELRRPAPCAHFGRCGGCSVQHLPHDEQLALKQRMLAEQLTRVAGVEPQEWAAPLSGPEFGYRRRARVAVRWDAKAKQLEVGFRAVASQDIVAIDDCPVLVQALQPIMQRLPNMLRRLSKPQALGHVELFSGSSIAVLLRHMAPLSEADLQVLKEFCTFHDAQLWLHGEGQPEPVEPGQALGFRLAAWDLELAYRPGDFVQVNAGVNDAMVAQALEWLAPKAEERVLDLFCGLGNFALPLAKQVREVVAVEGVQAMVERAAQNAVSNNLHNVQFFQADLSQPLTDAEWAKQGFSAVLLDPPRDGALEVVRKLATLGAKRLVYVSCNPATLARDTVEL
;
A
#
# COMPACT_ATOMS: atom_id res chain seq x y z
N MET A 1 17.42 45.33 50.15
CA MET A 1 15.99 45.30 49.88
C MET A 1 15.80 45.64 48.38
N ALA A 2 15.59 44.65 47.55
CA ALA A 2 15.31 44.83 46.13
C ALA A 2 13.93 44.16 45.85
N LYS A 3 12.98 44.98 45.41
CA LYS A 3 11.63 44.52 45.07
C LYS A 3 11.66 43.83 43.73
N TYR A 4 11.22 42.57 43.68
CA TYR A 4 10.94 41.84 42.45
C TYR A 4 9.65 42.36 41.83
N GLU A 5 9.74 42.88 40.60
CA GLU A 5 8.61 43.21 39.73
C GLU A 5 7.98 41.93 39.21
N ARG A 6 6.65 41.85 39.34
CA ARG A 6 5.84 40.73 38.80
C ARG A 6 5.68 40.92 37.28
N GLY A 7 6.31 40.05 36.50
CA GLY A 7 6.10 39.98 35.06
C GLY A 7 4.62 39.65 34.73
N LEU A 8 4.10 40.41 33.76
CA LEU A 8 2.77 40.22 33.16
C LEU A 8 2.66 38.80 32.55
N ARG A 9 1.81 37.95 33.12
CA ARG A 9 1.42 36.70 32.49
C ARG A 9 0.46 37.02 31.34
N PHE A 10 0.92 36.81 30.09
CA PHE A 10 0.04 36.73 28.93
C PHE A 10 -0.87 35.51 29.10
N GLN A 11 -2.15 35.73 29.37
CA GLN A 11 -3.18 34.71 29.19
C GLN A 11 -3.45 34.60 27.68
N PRO A 12 -3.33 33.41 27.07
CA PRO A 12 -3.77 33.25 25.69
C PRO A 12 -5.28 33.50 25.66
N THR A 13 -5.70 34.48 24.90
CA THR A 13 -7.10 34.73 24.59
C THR A 13 -7.71 33.44 24.01
N GLY A 14 -8.67 32.88 24.73
CA GLY A 14 -9.36 31.65 24.36
C GLY A 14 -10.01 31.78 23.00
N GLY A 15 -9.40 31.22 21.98
CA GLY A 15 -10.07 30.97 20.71
C GLY A 15 -11.29 30.08 21.02
N SER A 16 -12.48 30.51 20.68
CA SER A 16 -13.72 29.75 20.83
C SER A 16 -13.52 28.41 20.11
N ARG A 17 -13.41 27.30 20.84
CA ARG A 17 -13.44 25.95 20.26
C ARG A 17 -14.76 25.83 19.49
N ALA A 18 -14.66 25.67 18.19
CA ALA A 18 -15.83 25.38 17.37
C ALA A 18 -16.60 24.21 18.01
N PRO A 19 -17.94 24.30 18.11
CA PRO A 19 -18.74 23.28 18.80
C PRO A 19 -18.41 21.89 18.25
N GLN A 20 -18.18 20.92 19.14
CA GLN A 20 -17.90 19.55 18.73
C GLN A 20 -19.12 18.97 18.04
N ILE A 21 -18.94 18.42 16.83
CA ILE A 21 -19.98 17.66 16.15
C ILE A 21 -20.00 16.26 16.77
N PRO A 22 -21.15 15.84 17.37
CA PRO A 22 -21.21 14.52 17.99
C PRO A 22 -21.09 13.40 16.95
N VAL A 23 -20.34 12.36 17.29
CA VAL A 23 -20.30 11.11 16.53
C VAL A 23 -21.72 10.53 16.46
N GLY A 24 -22.09 10.00 15.29
CA GLY A 24 -23.43 9.49 15.02
C GLY A 24 -24.45 10.53 14.54
N LYS A 25 -24.15 11.86 14.63
CA LYS A 25 -25.00 12.89 14.02
C LYS A 25 -25.15 12.62 12.54
N LYS A 26 -26.35 12.79 12.02
CA LYS A 26 -26.66 12.72 10.59
C LYS A 26 -26.77 14.11 10.00
N GLN A 27 -26.24 14.27 8.80
CA GLN A 27 -26.24 15.54 8.08
C GLN A 27 -26.56 15.30 6.60
N ARG A 28 -27.45 16.09 6.04
CA ARG A 28 -27.70 16.12 4.58
C ARG A 28 -26.68 17.02 3.92
N LEU A 29 -25.99 16.50 2.91
CA LEU A 29 -24.87 17.15 2.23
C LEU A 29 -24.98 16.95 0.71
N THR A 30 -24.58 17.96 -0.03
CA THR A 30 -24.33 17.84 -1.47
C THR A 30 -22.84 17.77 -1.69
N ILE A 31 -22.35 16.69 -2.28
CA ILE A 31 -20.93 16.41 -2.46
C ILE A 31 -20.39 17.23 -3.61
N GLU A 32 -19.35 18.02 -3.38
CA GLU A 32 -18.73 18.92 -4.36
C GLU A 32 -17.76 18.19 -5.29
N ARG A 33 -16.89 17.37 -4.71
CA ARG A 33 -15.81 16.66 -5.43
C ARG A 33 -15.35 15.42 -4.66
N LEU A 34 -14.40 14.66 -5.25
CA LEU A 34 -13.77 13.53 -4.59
C LEU A 34 -12.35 13.87 -4.10
N ALA A 35 -11.95 13.27 -2.99
CA ALA A 35 -10.59 13.26 -2.47
C ALA A 35 -9.75 12.20 -3.18
N ASN A 36 -8.41 12.26 -3.02
CA ASN A 36 -7.47 11.29 -3.59
C ASN A 36 -7.71 9.84 -3.14
N ASP A 37 -8.33 9.64 -2.00
CA ASP A 37 -8.70 8.32 -1.45
C ASP A 37 -10.13 7.89 -1.83
N GLY A 38 -10.82 8.66 -2.69
CA GLY A 38 -12.16 8.37 -3.18
C GLY A 38 -13.30 8.80 -2.26
N ARG A 39 -13.02 9.49 -1.14
CA ARG A 39 -14.07 10.06 -0.28
C ARG A 39 -14.67 11.31 -0.94
N GLY A 40 -15.98 11.49 -0.79
CA GLY A 40 -16.64 12.74 -1.17
C GLY A 40 -16.17 13.89 -0.29
N ILE A 41 -15.96 15.07 -0.88
CA ILE A 41 -15.60 16.30 -0.17
C ILE A 41 -16.73 17.31 -0.33
N VAL A 42 -17.07 17.98 0.78
CA VAL A 42 -17.92 19.17 0.79
C VAL A 42 -17.48 20.12 1.92
N PHE A 43 -17.59 21.42 1.66
CA PHE A 43 -17.41 22.43 2.70
C PHE A 43 -18.78 22.83 3.25
N PHE A 44 -19.03 22.51 4.52
CA PHE A 44 -20.32 22.76 5.16
C PHE A 44 -20.14 23.30 6.58
N GLU A 45 -20.84 24.37 6.93
CA GLU A 45 -20.78 25.03 8.24
C GLU A 45 -19.34 25.32 8.73
N GLY A 46 -18.48 25.86 7.86
CA GLY A 46 -17.12 26.24 8.20
C GLY A 46 -16.14 25.05 8.37
N ARG A 47 -16.52 23.84 7.94
CA ARG A 47 -15.74 22.61 8.06
C ARG A 47 -15.68 21.85 6.75
N THR A 48 -14.55 21.18 6.52
CA THR A 48 -14.39 20.25 5.41
C THR A 48 -14.85 18.86 5.85
N TRP A 49 -15.83 18.32 5.15
CA TRP A 49 -16.36 16.98 5.37
C TRP A 49 -15.75 16.01 4.37
N PHE A 50 -15.26 14.87 4.86
CA PHE A 50 -14.85 13.73 4.07
C PHE A 50 -15.87 12.61 4.25
N VAL A 51 -16.59 12.27 3.19
CA VAL A 51 -17.75 11.36 3.23
C VAL A 51 -17.43 10.08 2.47
N ASN A 52 -17.25 9.00 3.21
CA ASN A 52 -17.04 7.67 2.62
C ASN A 52 -18.28 7.21 1.84
N GLY A 53 -18.09 6.65 0.65
CA GLY A 53 -19.15 6.05 -0.16
C GLY A 53 -20.06 7.04 -0.90
N ALA A 54 -19.67 8.32 -0.98
CA ALA A 54 -20.36 9.35 -1.76
C ALA A 54 -19.59 9.71 -3.02
N LEU A 55 -20.30 10.05 -4.10
CA LEU A 55 -19.74 10.57 -5.35
C LEU A 55 -20.02 12.07 -5.52
N ALA A 56 -19.23 12.73 -6.37
CA ALA A 56 -19.44 14.13 -6.69
C ALA A 56 -20.81 14.36 -7.32
N GLY A 57 -21.48 15.47 -6.94
CA GLY A 57 -22.83 15.83 -7.39
C GLY A 57 -23.97 15.11 -6.67
N GLU A 58 -23.65 14.16 -5.78
CA GLU A 58 -24.69 13.45 -5.02
C GLU A 58 -25.23 14.26 -3.86
N GLU A 59 -26.52 14.07 -3.57
CA GLU A 59 -27.12 14.50 -2.34
C GLU A 59 -27.30 13.30 -1.40
N VAL A 60 -26.63 13.35 -0.25
CA VAL A 60 -26.52 12.21 0.68
C VAL A 60 -26.91 12.59 2.11
N GLU A 61 -27.40 11.63 2.89
CA GLU A 61 -27.38 11.66 4.32
C GLU A 61 -26.09 11.01 4.80
N ALA A 62 -25.23 11.79 5.44
CA ALA A 62 -23.96 11.34 5.96
C ALA A 62 -23.98 11.25 7.49
N ARG A 63 -23.50 10.13 8.06
CA ARG A 63 -23.35 9.95 9.51
C ARG A 63 -21.92 10.27 9.90
N VAL A 64 -21.75 11.13 10.89
CA VAL A 64 -20.45 11.50 11.47
C VAL A 64 -19.80 10.30 12.15
N LEU A 65 -18.55 10.01 11.75
CA LEU A 65 -17.66 9.00 12.36
C LEU A 65 -16.69 9.65 13.35
N GLY A 66 -16.26 10.88 13.07
CA GLY A 66 -15.35 11.65 13.90
C GLY A 66 -15.25 13.10 13.45
N ALA A 67 -14.77 13.98 14.34
CA ALA A 67 -14.52 15.37 14.01
C ALA A 67 -13.27 15.87 14.74
N HIS A 68 -12.32 16.44 13.99
CA HIS A 68 -11.07 16.98 14.50
C HIS A 68 -10.80 18.38 13.91
N GLY A 69 -10.88 19.41 14.74
CA GLY A 69 -10.73 20.80 14.28
C GLY A 69 -11.79 21.16 13.23
N LYS A 70 -11.30 21.51 12.03
CA LYS A 70 -12.16 21.86 10.87
C LYS A 70 -12.48 20.68 9.96
N ILE A 71 -12.07 19.46 10.32
CA ILE A 71 -12.28 18.25 9.52
C ILE A 71 -13.36 17.40 10.17
N VAL A 72 -14.30 16.91 9.38
CA VAL A 72 -15.34 15.96 9.77
C VAL A 72 -15.21 14.72 8.88
N GLU A 73 -15.11 13.57 9.52
CA GLU A 73 -15.16 12.26 8.85
C GLU A 73 -16.56 11.69 8.98
N ALA A 74 -17.12 11.26 7.86
CA ALA A 74 -18.48 10.73 7.81
C ALA A 74 -18.58 9.58 6.80
N ARG A 75 -19.68 8.84 6.86
CA ARG A 75 -20.03 7.83 5.85
C ARG A 75 -21.44 8.09 5.33
N THR A 76 -21.68 7.76 4.09
CA THR A 76 -23.00 7.79 3.46
C THR A 76 -23.88 6.72 4.09
N GLU A 77 -25.07 7.12 4.56
CA GLU A 77 -26.13 6.19 4.99
C GLU A 77 -27.23 6.06 3.96
N ARG A 78 -27.55 7.18 3.29
CA ARG A 78 -28.57 7.20 2.25
C ARG A 78 -28.18 8.18 1.14
N VAL A 79 -28.43 7.80 -0.08
CA VAL A 79 -28.30 8.65 -1.28
C VAL A 79 -29.71 9.10 -1.67
N PHE A 80 -29.97 10.40 -1.70
CA PHE A 80 -31.26 10.98 -2.12
C PHE A 80 -31.27 11.29 -3.60
N LYS A 81 -30.14 11.81 -4.12
CA LYS A 81 -29.92 12.05 -5.53
C LYS A 81 -28.59 11.40 -5.91
N ALA A 82 -28.65 10.34 -6.69
CA ALA A 82 -27.46 9.64 -7.13
C ALA A 82 -26.78 10.36 -8.30
N SER A 83 -25.47 10.21 -8.41
CA SER A 83 -24.71 10.54 -9.62
C SER A 83 -25.08 9.56 -10.73
N GLU A 84 -25.08 10.01 -11.99
CA GLU A 84 -25.26 9.16 -13.17
C GLU A 84 -24.15 8.10 -13.27
N LEU A 85 -22.97 8.38 -12.70
CA LEU A 85 -21.85 7.45 -12.65
C LEU A 85 -21.97 6.40 -11.55
N ARG A 86 -22.97 6.50 -10.66
CA ARG A 86 -23.10 5.53 -9.56
C ARG A 86 -23.60 4.18 -10.08
N ARG A 87 -22.83 3.12 -9.80
CA ARG A 87 -23.25 1.74 -9.99
C ARG A 87 -23.40 1.01 -8.66
N PRO A 88 -24.16 -0.09 -8.58
CA PRO A 88 -24.14 -1.00 -7.45
C PRO A 88 -22.70 -1.53 -7.25
N ALA A 89 -22.19 -1.50 -6.02
CA ALA A 89 -20.88 -2.10 -5.72
C ALA A 89 -21.02 -3.64 -5.79
N PRO A 90 -20.13 -4.34 -6.51
CA PRO A 90 -20.21 -5.80 -6.64
C PRO A 90 -19.99 -6.56 -5.33
N CYS A 91 -19.23 -5.98 -4.38
CA CYS A 91 -18.94 -6.59 -3.09
C CYS A 91 -20.05 -6.32 -2.08
N ALA A 92 -20.61 -7.36 -1.48
CA ALA A 92 -21.65 -7.24 -0.43
C ALA A 92 -21.16 -6.54 0.85
N HIS A 93 -19.85 -6.50 1.06
CA HIS A 93 -19.21 -5.86 2.23
C HIS A 93 -18.77 -4.41 1.96
N PHE A 94 -18.97 -3.89 0.74
CA PHE A 94 -18.60 -2.52 0.40
C PHE A 94 -19.29 -1.50 1.31
N GLY A 95 -18.59 -0.43 1.68
CA GLY A 95 -19.07 0.59 2.62
C GLY A 95 -18.97 0.20 4.10
N ARG A 96 -18.81 -1.08 4.43
CA ARG A 96 -18.52 -1.57 5.78
C ARG A 96 -17.05 -1.98 5.92
N CYS A 97 -16.55 -2.82 5.02
CA CYS A 97 -15.15 -3.21 4.94
C CYS A 97 -14.29 -2.04 4.45
N GLY A 98 -13.15 -1.79 5.13
CA GLY A 98 -12.20 -0.73 4.77
C GLY A 98 -11.23 -1.08 3.63
N GLY A 99 -11.38 -2.24 3.00
CA GLY A 99 -10.46 -2.71 1.95
C GLY A 99 -10.63 -2.03 0.58
N CYS A 100 -11.81 -1.47 0.29
CA CYS A 100 -12.12 -0.82 -0.98
C CYS A 100 -12.91 0.47 -0.75
N SER A 101 -12.59 1.52 -1.51
CA SER A 101 -13.19 2.85 -1.35
C SER A 101 -14.13 3.28 -2.48
N VAL A 102 -13.97 2.75 -3.71
CA VAL A 102 -14.64 3.29 -4.90
C VAL A 102 -15.28 2.25 -5.82
N GLN A 103 -15.69 1.09 -5.31
CA GLN A 103 -16.35 0.06 -6.12
C GLN A 103 -17.70 0.51 -6.74
N HIS A 104 -18.30 1.54 -6.17
CA HIS A 104 -19.55 2.16 -6.67
C HIS A 104 -19.33 3.14 -7.83
N LEU A 105 -18.07 3.31 -8.29
CA LEU A 105 -17.70 4.08 -9.47
C LEU A 105 -17.20 3.10 -10.56
N PRO A 106 -17.59 3.23 -11.84
CA PRO A 106 -17.05 2.44 -12.93
C PRO A 106 -15.53 2.49 -13.04
N HIS A 107 -14.90 1.44 -13.53
CA HIS A 107 -13.45 1.29 -13.51
C HIS A 107 -12.72 2.37 -14.31
N ASP A 108 -13.22 2.69 -15.50
CA ASP A 108 -12.73 3.76 -16.37
C ASP A 108 -12.81 5.14 -15.68
N GLU A 109 -13.91 5.39 -14.97
CA GLU A 109 -14.07 6.62 -14.19
C GLU A 109 -13.12 6.68 -12.99
N GLN A 110 -12.77 5.53 -12.38
CA GLN A 110 -11.74 5.46 -11.35
C GLN A 110 -10.35 5.84 -11.91
N LEU A 111 -10.02 5.40 -13.12
CA LEU A 111 -8.76 5.77 -13.79
C LEU A 111 -8.74 7.26 -14.13
N ALA A 112 -9.83 7.78 -14.75
CA ALA A 112 -9.96 9.20 -15.06
C ALA A 112 -9.88 10.09 -13.81
N LEU A 113 -10.49 9.66 -12.68
CA LEU A 113 -10.40 10.35 -11.41
C LEU A 113 -8.96 10.45 -10.93
N LYS A 114 -8.24 9.34 -10.92
CA LYS A 114 -6.83 9.28 -10.46
C LYS A 114 -5.92 10.16 -11.33
N GLN A 115 -6.12 10.15 -12.64
CA GLN A 115 -5.36 10.98 -13.57
C GLN A 115 -5.63 12.48 -13.34
N ARG A 116 -6.89 12.90 -13.23
CA ARG A 116 -7.26 14.30 -12.91
C ARG A 116 -6.63 14.75 -11.60
N MET A 117 -6.65 13.90 -10.57
CA MET A 117 -6.05 14.22 -9.27
C MET A 117 -4.55 14.39 -9.33
N LEU A 118 -3.85 13.56 -10.09
CA LEU A 118 -2.42 13.71 -10.31
C LEU A 118 -2.13 15.02 -11.07
N ALA A 119 -2.87 15.31 -12.13
CA ALA A 119 -2.74 16.56 -12.89
C ALA A 119 -2.93 17.80 -11.99
N GLU A 120 -3.99 17.80 -11.16
CA GLU A 120 -4.24 18.88 -10.21
C GLU A 120 -3.10 19.07 -9.18
N GLN A 121 -2.51 17.97 -8.70
CA GLN A 121 -1.37 18.05 -7.77
C GLN A 121 -0.13 18.62 -8.47
N LEU A 122 0.20 18.17 -9.66
CA LEU A 122 1.34 18.68 -10.43
C LEU A 122 1.18 20.18 -10.73
N THR A 123 0.01 20.61 -11.20
CA THR A 123 -0.24 22.03 -11.50
C THR A 123 -0.20 22.90 -10.24
N ARG A 124 -0.86 22.47 -9.14
CA ARG A 124 -0.98 23.30 -7.93
C ARG A 124 0.27 23.35 -7.08
N VAL A 125 1.02 22.26 -6.99
CA VAL A 125 2.19 22.14 -6.11
C VAL A 125 3.48 22.39 -6.86
N ALA A 126 3.66 21.76 -8.02
CA ALA A 126 4.88 21.89 -8.81
C ALA A 126 4.82 23.01 -9.86
N GLY A 127 3.63 23.52 -10.20
CA GLY A 127 3.47 24.53 -11.24
C GLY A 127 3.79 23.99 -12.64
N VAL A 128 3.75 22.65 -12.82
CA VAL A 128 4.09 21.99 -14.08
C VAL A 128 2.90 21.25 -14.66
N GLU A 129 2.89 21.14 -15.97
CA GLU A 129 1.97 20.28 -16.72
C GLU A 129 2.80 19.25 -17.49
N PRO A 130 2.45 17.94 -17.46
CA PRO A 130 3.13 16.95 -18.28
C PRO A 130 3.02 17.29 -19.77
N GLN A 131 4.10 17.11 -20.50
CA GLN A 131 4.10 17.29 -21.96
C GLN A 131 3.24 16.24 -22.65
N GLU A 132 3.19 15.05 -22.07
CA GLU A 132 2.42 13.92 -22.59
C GLU A 132 1.79 13.11 -21.46
N TRP A 133 0.58 12.64 -21.67
CA TRP A 133 -0.09 11.67 -20.83
C TRP A 133 -0.17 10.34 -21.58
N ALA A 134 0.56 9.34 -21.09
CA ALA A 134 0.41 7.98 -21.57
C ALA A 134 -0.95 7.39 -21.17
N ALA A 135 -1.41 6.38 -21.89
CA ALA A 135 -2.60 5.63 -21.50
C ALA A 135 -2.41 5.02 -20.10
N PRO A 136 -3.42 5.08 -19.21
CA PRO A 136 -3.29 4.53 -17.88
C PRO A 136 -3.11 3.01 -17.92
N LEU A 137 -2.16 2.50 -17.14
CA LEU A 137 -2.03 1.06 -16.94
C LEU A 137 -3.23 0.55 -16.13
N SER A 138 -3.89 -0.45 -16.64
CA SER A 138 -5.02 -1.07 -15.98
C SER A 138 -4.95 -2.59 -16.08
N GLY A 139 -5.71 -3.26 -15.24
CA GLY A 139 -5.85 -4.71 -15.21
C GLY A 139 -7.27 -5.09 -14.85
N PRO A 140 -7.54 -6.36 -14.59
CA PRO A 140 -8.85 -6.82 -14.13
C PRO A 140 -9.32 -6.03 -12.91
N GLU A 141 -10.57 -5.63 -12.90
CA GLU A 141 -11.17 -4.88 -11.79
C GLU A 141 -11.24 -5.72 -10.48
N PHE A 142 -11.35 -7.03 -10.64
CA PHE A 142 -11.43 -8.01 -9.57
C PHE A 142 -10.42 -9.15 -9.77
N GLY A 143 -10.23 -9.98 -8.73
CA GLY A 143 -9.36 -11.15 -8.80
C GLY A 143 -7.87 -10.85 -8.98
N TYR A 144 -7.43 -9.64 -8.65
CA TYR A 144 -6.05 -9.22 -8.88
C TYR A 144 -5.15 -9.29 -7.63
N ARG A 145 -5.76 -9.25 -6.44
CA ARG A 145 -5.01 -9.07 -5.19
C ARG A 145 -4.45 -10.39 -4.69
N ARG A 146 -3.14 -10.54 -4.76
CA ARG A 146 -2.42 -11.76 -4.36
C ARG A 146 -1.95 -11.81 -2.91
N ARG A 147 -2.22 -10.76 -2.10
CA ARG A 147 -1.88 -10.72 -0.67
C ARG A 147 -3.00 -10.09 0.12
N ALA A 148 -3.34 -10.69 1.26
CA ALA A 148 -4.30 -10.14 2.21
C ALA A 148 -3.83 -10.32 3.64
N ARG A 149 -4.11 -9.33 4.49
CA ARG A 149 -3.92 -9.42 5.94
C ARG A 149 -5.28 -9.46 6.61
N VAL A 150 -5.63 -10.63 7.12
CA VAL A 150 -6.89 -10.91 7.81
C VAL A 150 -6.72 -10.57 9.28
N ALA A 151 -7.53 -9.67 9.79
CA ALA A 151 -7.55 -9.31 11.20
C ALA A 151 -8.21 -10.45 12.00
N VAL A 152 -7.62 -10.76 13.15
CA VAL A 152 -8.13 -11.73 14.12
C VAL A 152 -8.18 -11.04 15.47
N ARG A 153 -9.33 -11.12 16.16
CA ARG A 153 -9.53 -10.52 17.48
C ARG A 153 -10.40 -11.41 18.34
N TRP A 154 -10.01 -11.60 19.58
CA TRP A 154 -10.85 -12.24 20.58
C TRP A 154 -11.76 -11.20 21.24
N ASP A 155 -13.07 -11.37 21.08
CA ASP A 155 -14.05 -10.61 21.87
C ASP A 155 -14.28 -11.31 23.22
N ALA A 156 -13.71 -10.74 24.27
CA ALA A 156 -13.82 -11.30 25.62
C ALA A 156 -15.23 -11.24 26.21
N LYS A 157 -16.07 -10.31 25.74
CA LYS A 157 -17.47 -10.18 26.20
C LYS A 157 -18.36 -11.22 25.53
N ALA A 158 -18.27 -11.32 24.23
CA ALA A 158 -19.03 -12.29 23.43
C ALA A 158 -18.41 -13.70 23.49
N LYS A 159 -17.18 -13.85 24.02
CA LYS A 159 -16.39 -15.10 24.04
C LYS A 159 -16.29 -15.76 22.66
N GLN A 160 -16.02 -14.93 21.65
CA GLN A 160 -15.92 -15.38 20.27
C GLN A 160 -14.71 -14.79 19.55
N LEU A 161 -14.24 -15.52 18.54
CA LEU A 161 -13.18 -15.08 17.66
C LEU A 161 -13.77 -14.35 16.46
N GLU A 162 -13.43 -13.08 16.30
CA GLU A 162 -13.75 -12.29 15.14
C GLU A 162 -12.62 -12.41 14.12
N VAL A 163 -12.97 -12.73 12.88
CA VAL A 163 -12.03 -12.94 11.77
C VAL A 163 -12.57 -12.23 10.53
N GLY A 164 -11.74 -11.40 9.88
CA GLY A 164 -12.17 -10.67 8.70
C GLY A 164 -11.26 -9.47 8.40
N PHE A 165 -11.81 -8.44 7.77
CA PHE A 165 -11.07 -7.20 7.50
C PHE A 165 -11.54 -6.06 8.41
N ARG A 166 -10.66 -5.09 8.64
CA ARG A 166 -11.00 -3.89 9.41
C ARG A 166 -12.11 -3.11 8.72
N ALA A 167 -13.06 -2.63 9.50
CA ALA A 167 -14.10 -1.73 9.03
C ALA A 167 -13.54 -0.36 8.64
N VAL A 168 -14.29 0.38 7.83
CA VAL A 168 -13.92 1.75 7.45
C VAL A 168 -13.77 2.62 8.68
N ALA A 169 -12.62 3.28 8.83
CA ALA A 169 -12.29 4.21 9.92
C ALA A 169 -12.58 3.64 11.33
N SER A 170 -12.47 2.33 11.54
CA SER A 170 -12.75 1.64 12.79
C SER A 170 -11.76 0.52 13.08
N GLN A 171 -11.70 0.13 14.37
CA GLN A 171 -10.98 -1.07 14.80
C GLN A 171 -11.87 -2.33 14.75
N ASP A 172 -13.14 -2.20 14.40
CA ASP A 172 -14.05 -3.32 14.27
C ASP A 172 -13.65 -4.24 13.10
N ILE A 173 -14.08 -5.48 13.19
CA ILE A 173 -13.81 -6.50 12.17
C ILE A 173 -15.12 -6.81 11.44
N VAL A 174 -15.08 -6.71 10.13
CA VAL A 174 -16.14 -7.17 9.23
C VAL A 174 -15.81 -8.59 8.85
N ALA A 175 -16.66 -9.53 9.23
CA ALA A 175 -16.54 -10.92 8.76
C ALA A 175 -16.71 -10.95 7.24
N ILE A 176 -15.77 -11.59 6.56
CA ILE A 176 -15.69 -11.67 5.10
C ILE A 176 -15.70 -13.15 4.72
N ASP A 177 -16.66 -13.57 3.95
CA ASP A 177 -16.80 -14.90 3.38
C ASP A 177 -16.43 -14.95 1.89
N ASP A 178 -16.56 -13.81 1.21
CA ASP A 178 -16.17 -13.61 -0.18
C ASP A 178 -15.54 -12.23 -0.36
N CYS A 179 -14.40 -12.17 -1.05
CA CYS A 179 -13.70 -10.93 -1.35
C CYS A 179 -13.36 -10.86 -2.84
N PRO A 180 -14.18 -10.18 -3.66
CA PRO A 180 -14.03 -10.17 -5.11
C PRO A 180 -12.65 -9.72 -5.62
N VAL A 181 -11.92 -8.90 -4.84
CA VAL A 181 -10.59 -8.40 -5.25
C VAL A 181 -9.46 -9.41 -5.04
N LEU A 182 -9.66 -10.44 -4.17
CA LEU A 182 -8.66 -11.49 -3.99
C LEU A 182 -8.60 -12.40 -5.22
N VAL A 183 -7.40 -12.88 -5.53
CA VAL A 183 -7.21 -13.93 -6.54
C VAL A 183 -7.99 -15.19 -6.17
N GLN A 184 -8.44 -15.92 -7.18
CA GLN A 184 -9.26 -17.12 -7.02
C GLN A 184 -8.65 -18.16 -6.06
N ALA A 185 -7.34 -18.31 -6.09
CA ALA A 185 -6.61 -19.27 -5.25
C ALA A 185 -6.73 -19.01 -3.74
N LEU A 186 -6.99 -17.75 -3.32
CA LEU A 186 -7.12 -17.38 -1.91
C LEU A 186 -8.57 -17.43 -1.40
N GLN A 187 -9.58 -17.53 -2.27
CA GLN A 187 -11.00 -17.52 -1.87
C GLN A 187 -11.38 -18.72 -0.96
N PRO A 188 -11.04 -19.98 -1.31
CA PRO A 188 -11.40 -21.13 -0.47
C PRO A 188 -10.73 -21.08 0.91
N ILE A 189 -9.51 -20.53 0.99
CA ILE A 189 -8.80 -20.35 2.25
C ILE A 189 -9.55 -19.31 3.09
N MET A 190 -9.88 -18.15 2.51
CA MET A 190 -10.58 -17.06 3.21
C MET A 190 -11.92 -17.54 3.81
N GLN A 191 -12.70 -18.32 3.05
CA GLN A 191 -13.99 -18.85 3.48
C GLN A 191 -13.89 -19.81 4.68
N ARG A 192 -12.85 -20.65 4.72
CA ARG A 192 -12.68 -21.69 5.75
C ARG A 192 -11.84 -21.26 6.94
N LEU A 193 -11.05 -20.21 6.78
CA LEU A 193 -10.13 -19.70 7.79
C LEU A 193 -10.81 -19.43 9.16
N PRO A 194 -11.97 -18.77 9.25
CA PRO A 194 -12.61 -18.51 10.55
C PRO A 194 -12.94 -19.77 11.32
N ASN A 195 -13.43 -20.81 10.63
CA ASN A 195 -13.78 -22.08 11.25
C ASN A 195 -12.55 -22.85 11.71
N MET A 196 -11.48 -22.82 10.94
CA MET A 196 -10.21 -23.44 11.33
C MET A 196 -9.62 -22.77 12.57
N LEU A 197 -9.54 -21.44 12.61
CA LEU A 197 -8.98 -20.69 13.74
C LEU A 197 -9.75 -20.89 15.04
N ARG A 198 -11.07 -21.09 14.98
CA ARG A 198 -11.91 -21.39 16.17
C ARG A 198 -11.66 -22.76 16.79
N ARG A 199 -11.03 -23.69 16.07
CA ARG A 199 -10.65 -25.01 16.57
C ARG A 199 -9.36 -24.99 17.40
N LEU A 200 -8.58 -23.92 17.33
CA LEU A 200 -7.32 -23.81 18.07
C LEU A 200 -7.57 -23.62 19.57
N SER A 201 -6.69 -24.17 20.39
CA SER A 201 -6.86 -24.27 21.86
C SER A 201 -6.82 -22.90 22.55
N LYS A 202 -6.09 -21.91 21.98
CA LYS A 202 -5.89 -20.58 22.57
C LYS A 202 -6.24 -19.47 21.55
N PRO A 203 -7.51 -19.33 21.11
CA PRO A 203 -7.88 -18.35 20.11
C PRO A 203 -7.62 -16.90 20.55
N GLN A 204 -7.59 -16.61 21.85
CA GLN A 204 -7.23 -15.29 22.41
C GLN A 204 -5.76 -14.89 22.21
N ALA A 205 -4.90 -15.85 21.90
CA ALA A 205 -3.47 -15.62 21.64
C ALA A 205 -3.14 -15.50 20.15
N LEU A 206 -4.16 -15.43 19.27
CA LEU A 206 -3.97 -15.22 17.85
C LEU A 206 -3.92 -13.73 17.53
N GLY A 207 -3.02 -13.34 16.63
CA GLY A 207 -2.86 -11.96 16.19
C GLY A 207 -3.57 -11.69 14.86
N HIS A 208 -2.95 -12.02 13.75
CA HIS A 208 -3.52 -11.87 12.42
C HIS A 208 -3.09 -13.04 11.53
N VAL A 209 -3.77 -13.19 10.41
CA VAL A 209 -3.36 -14.14 9.37
C VAL A 209 -3.00 -13.35 8.12
N GLU A 210 -1.87 -13.69 7.48
CA GLU A 210 -1.57 -13.20 6.15
C GLU A 210 -1.68 -14.32 5.13
N LEU A 211 -2.30 -14.00 4.01
CA LEU A 211 -2.48 -14.89 2.88
C LEU A 211 -1.64 -14.40 1.72
N PHE A 212 -0.94 -15.29 1.07
CA PHE A 212 -0.07 -15.01 -0.07
C PHE A 212 -0.40 -15.96 -1.22
N SER A 213 -0.37 -15.42 -2.44
CA SER A 213 -0.44 -16.20 -3.68
C SER A 213 0.62 -15.66 -4.64
N GLY A 214 1.52 -16.53 -5.06
CA GLY A 214 2.60 -16.26 -5.99
C GLY A 214 2.93 -17.55 -6.72
N SER A 215 4.20 -17.92 -6.78
CA SER A 215 4.65 -19.23 -7.27
C SER A 215 4.15 -20.38 -6.39
N SER A 216 3.81 -20.07 -5.16
CA SER A 216 3.10 -20.95 -4.20
C SER A 216 2.07 -20.14 -3.41
N ILE A 217 1.14 -20.87 -2.76
CA ILE A 217 0.19 -20.28 -1.80
C ILE A 217 0.80 -20.42 -0.40
N ALA A 218 0.60 -19.41 0.46
CA ALA A 218 1.00 -19.51 1.85
C ALA A 218 0.01 -18.84 2.80
N VAL A 219 -0.07 -19.42 3.98
CA VAL A 219 -0.82 -18.93 5.14
C VAL A 219 0.17 -18.68 6.27
N LEU A 220 0.31 -17.42 6.67
CA LEU A 220 1.10 -17.05 7.84
C LEU A 220 0.17 -16.75 9.00
N LEU A 221 0.37 -17.41 10.14
CA LEU A 221 -0.33 -17.13 11.39
C LEU A 221 0.58 -16.40 12.37
N ARG A 222 0.18 -15.19 12.80
CA ARG A 222 0.77 -14.50 13.95
C ARG A 222 0.17 -15.05 15.24
N HIS A 223 1.01 -15.55 16.15
CA HIS A 223 0.59 -16.04 17.47
C HIS A 223 1.43 -15.40 18.58
N MET A 224 0.80 -15.14 19.73
CA MET A 224 1.39 -14.46 20.89
C MET A 224 1.64 -15.42 22.07
N ALA A 225 1.32 -16.70 21.91
CA ALA A 225 1.66 -17.78 22.84
C ALA A 225 2.03 -19.03 22.05
N PRO A 226 2.83 -19.94 22.62
CA PRO A 226 3.17 -21.20 21.96
C PRO A 226 1.91 -21.99 21.55
N LEU A 227 1.96 -22.54 20.35
CA LEU A 227 0.94 -23.44 19.81
C LEU A 227 1.18 -24.86 20.36
N SER A 228 0.10 -25.57 20.66
CA SER A 228 0.18 -26.99 21.01
C SER A 228 0.44 -27.85 19.78
N GLU A 229 0.90 -29.09 19.97
CA GLU A 229 1.03 -30.06 18.87
C GLU A 229 -0.30 -30.29 18.14
N ALA A 230 -1.40 -30.36 18.88
CA ALA A 230 -2.74 -30.48 18.30
C ALA A 230 -3.11 -29.27 17.45
N ASP A 231 -2.78 -28.03 17.89
CA ASP A 231 -3.01 -26.83 17.10
C ASP A 231 -2.16 -26.82 15.82
N LEU A 232 -0.90 -27.23 15.92
CA LEU A 232 -0.01 -27.35 14.76
C LEU A 232 -0.55 -28.36 13.75
N GLN A 233 -1.10 -29.49 14.23
CA GLN A 233 -1.68 -30.51 13.36
C GLN A 233 -2.91 -29.95 12.62
N VAL A 234 -3.81 -29.24 13.30
CA VAL A 234 -4.97 -28.56 12.68
C VAL A 234 -4.54 -27.58 11.59
N LEU A 235 -3.51 -26.79 11.86
CA LEU A 235 -2.97 -25.81 10.90
C LEU A 235 -2.32 -26.50 9.68
N LYS A 236 -1.55 -27.57 9.90
CA LYS A 236 -0.94 -28.36 8.82
C LYS A 236 -1.98 -29.00 7.93
N GLU A 237 -2.98 -29.66 8.50
CA GLU A 237 -4.09 -30.27 7.76
C GLU A 237 -4.84 -29.23 6.90
N PHE A 238 -5.10 -28.07 7.47
CA PHE A 238 -5.74 -26.96 6.74
C PHE A 238 -4.89 -26.51 5.56
N CYS A 239 -3.59 -26.27 5.76
CA CYS A 239 -2.68 -25.83 4.71
C CYS A 239 -2.49 -26.91 3.63
N THR A 240 -2.32 -28.17 4.01
CA THR A 240 -2.23 -29.29 3.08
C THR A 240 -3.49 -29.42 2.22
N PHE A 241 -4.68 -29.29 2.83
CA PHE A 241 -5.96 -29.33 2.09
C PHE A 241 -6.05 -28.25 1.00
N HIS A 242 -5.39 -27.10 1.22
CA HIS A 242 -5.39 -25.96 0.30
C HIS A 242 -4.13 -25.84 -0.57
N ASP A 243 -3.26 -26.87 -0.56
CA ASP A 243 -1.95 -26.84 -1.23
C ASP A 243 -1.16 -25.57 -0.89
N ALA A 244 -1.16 -25.20 0.39
CA ALA A 244 -0.55 -24.00 0.90
C ALA A 244 0.57 -24.28 1.89
N GLN A 245 1.62 -23.48 1.87
CA GLN A 245 2.68 -23.49 2.88
C GLN A 245 2.17 -22.88 4.18
N LEU A 246 2.53 -23.49 5.31
CA LEU A 246 2.27 -22.94 6.63
C LEU A 246 3.50 -22.16 7.12
N TRP A 247 3.29 -20.90 7.45
CA TRP A 247 4.27 -20.02 8.09
C TRP A 247 3.77 -19.60 9.47
N LEU A 248 4.65 -19.54 10.45
CA LEU A 248 4.35 -19.09 11.80
C LEU A 248 5.17 -17.86 12.14
N HIS A 249 4.54 -16.93 12.84
CA HIS A 249 5.16 -15.71 13.33
C HIS A 249 4.89 -15.61 14.84
N GLY A 250 5.80 -16.16 15.62
CA GLY A 250 5.85 -16.02 17.08
C GLY A 250 6.73 -14.86 17.51
N GLU A 251 7.69 -15.10 18.38
CA GLU A 251 8.79 -14.18 18.67
C GLU A 251 9.81 -14.24 17.53
N GLY A 252 10.35 -13.09 17.11
CA GLY A 252 11.33 -13.02 16.03
C GLY A 252 10.71 -12.88 14.62
N GLN A 253 11.39 -13.43 13.62
CA GLN A 253 10.97 -13.36 12.23
C GLN A 253 9.97 -14.49 11.88
N PRO A 254 9.14 -14.31 10.85
CA PRO A 254 8.30 -15.38 10.33
C PRO A 254 9.15 -16.54 9.80
N GLU A 255 8.78 -17.78 10.16
CA GLU A 255 9.47 -18.98 9.70
C GLU A 255 8.48 -20.00 9.10
N PRO A 256 8.87 -20.72 8.04
CA PRO A 256 8.06 -21.81 7.50
C PRO A 256 8.08 -23.00 8.47
N VAL A 257 6.95 -23.71 8.57
CA VAL A 257 6.87 -24.91 9.41
C VAL A 257 7.67 -26.07 8.81
N GLU A 258 7.73 -26.12 7.48
CA GLU A 258 8.56 -27.08 6.76
C GLU A 258 9.81 -26.43 6.24
N PRO A 259 11.00 -26.96 6.54
CA PRO A 259 12.27 -26.40 6.07
C PRO A 259 12.36 -26.35 4.53
N GLY A 260 13.05 -25.32 4.01
CA GLY A 260 13.30 -25.17 2.58
C GLY A 260 12.15 -24.58 1.77
N GLN A 261 10.99 -24.31 2.38
CA GLN A 261 9.92 -23.59 1.71
C GLN A 261 10.30 -22.11 1.50
N ALA A 262 10.03 -21.62 0.30
CA ALA A 262 10.22 -20.22 -0.08
C ALA A 262 8.96 -19.68 -0.74
N LEU A 263 8.72 -18.39 -0.60
CA LEU A 263 7.70 -17.68 -1.35
C LEU A 263 8.34 -16.98 -2.53
N GLY A 264 7.65 -16.91 -3.65
CA GLY A 264 8.15 -16.27 -4.84
C GLY A 264 7.04 -15.68 -5.71
N PHE A 265 7.45 -14.83 -6.63
CA PHE A 265 6.60 -14.36 -7.73
C PHE A 265 7.40 -14.22 -9.00
N ARG A 266 6.74 -14.37 -10.14
CA ARG A 266 7.38 -14.31 -11.44
C ARG A 266 7.11 -12.97 -12.12
N LEU A 267 8.15 -12.40 -12.73
CA LEU A 267 8.08 -11.35 -13.73
C LEU A 267 8.14 -12.03 -15.10
N ALA A 268 6.97 -12.37 -15.64
CA ALA A 268 6.85 -13.29 -16.78
C ALA A 268 7.52 -12.76 -18.04
N ALA A 269 7.43 -11.44 -18.32
CA ALA A 269 8.01 -10.81 -19.50
C ALA A 269 9.55 -10.92 -19.57
N TRP A 270 10.20 -11.12 -18.42
CA TRP A 270 11.65 -11.21 -18.31
C TRP A 270 12.14 -12.60 -17.93
N ASP A 271 11.25 -13.57 -17.74
CA ASP A 271 11.59 -14.90 -17.24
C ASP A 271 12.45 -14.83 -15.96
N LEU A 272 11.93 -14.10 -14.96
CA LEU A 272 12.57 -13.91 -13.66
C LEU A 272 11.66 -14.41 -12.55
N GLU A 273 12.25 -15.14 -11.59
CA GLU A 273 11.59 -15.56 -10.36
C GLU A 273 12.22 -14.80 -9.18
N LEU A 274 11.42 -14.09 -8.43
CA LEU A 274 11.86 -13.32 -7.26
C LEU A 274 11.33 -13.96 -5.97
N ALA A 275 12.25 -14.44 -5.16
CA ALA A 275 11.93 -14.93 -3.82
C ALA A 275 11.69 -13.77 -2.85
N TYR A 276 10.78 -13.98 -1.90
CA TYR A 276 10.49 -13.04 -0.80
C TYR A 276 10.16 -13.78 0.49
N ARG A 277 10.15 -13.07 1.60
CA ARG A 277 9.65 -13.57 2.89
C ARG A 277 8.40 -12.80 3.34
N PRO A 278 7.54 -13.39 4.17
CA PRO A 278 6.50 -12.64 4.86
C PRO A 278 7.11 -11.45 5.61
N GLY A 279 6.55 -10.27 5.40
CA GLY A 279 7.11 -9.01 5.88
C GLY A 279 7.74 -8.15 4.78
N ASP A 280 8.28 -8.75 3.74
CA ASP A 280 8.78 -7.99 2.59
C ASP A 280 7.65 -7.30 1.83
N PHE A 281 7.98 -6.17 1.22
CA PHE A 281 7.06 -5.51 0.32
C PHE A 281 7.02 -6.21 -1.03
N VAL A 282 5.83 -6.57 -1.48
CA VAL A 282 5.56 -7.12 -2.82
C VAL A 282 4.32 -6.45 -3.37
N GLN A 283 4.37 -6.02 -4.63
CA GLN A 283 3.22 -5.44 -5.33
C GLN A 283 2.04 -6.42 -5.35
N VAL A 284 0.88 -5.97 -4.85
CA VAL A 284 -0.27 -6.85 -4.64
C VAL A 284 -1.04 -7.22 -5.92
N ASN A 285 -0.87 -6.44 -6.99
CA ASN A 285 -1.45 -6.67 -8.31
C ASN A 285 -0.33 -7.08 -9.28
N ALA A 286 -0.21 -8.38 -9.56
CA ALA A 286 0.85 -8.93 -10.40
C ALA A 286 0.81 -8.37 -11.82
N GLY A 287 -0.38 -8.35 -12.47
CA GLY A 287 -0.51 -7.89 -13.86
C GLY A 287 -0.17 -6.41 -14.03
N VAL A 288 -0.62 -5.56 -13.10
CA VAL A 288 -0.25 -4.13 -13.12
C VAL A 288 1.23 -3.95 -12.80
N ASN A 289 1.83 -4.78 -11.92
CA ASN A 289 3.26 -4.74 -11.66
C ASN A 289 4.07 -5.03 -12.92
N ASP A 290 3.74 -6.11 -13.63
CA ASP A 290 4.43 -6.49 -14.88
C ASP A 290 4.33 -5.37 -15.94
N ALA A 291 3.14 -4.79 -16.12
CA ALA A 291 2.93 -3.68 -17.03
C ALA A 291 3.69 -2.40 -16.60
N MET A 292 3.74 -2.10 -15.30
CA MET A 292 4.48 -0.96 -14.74
C MET A 292 5.99 -1.12 -14.95
N VAL A 293 6.53 -2.30 -14.69
CA VAL A 293 7.95 -2.59 -14.95
C VAL A 293 8.26 -2.44 -16.43
N ALA A 294 7.42 -2.98 -17.32
CA ALA A 294 7.61 -2.86 -18.77
C ALA A 294 7.62 -1.39 -19.21
N GLN A 295 6.62 -0.60 -18.79
CA GLN A 295 6.52 0.80 -19.14
C GLN A 295 7.69 1.63 -18.57
N ALA A 296 8.10 1.36 -17.33
CA ALA A 296 9.22 2.07 -16.72
C ALA A 296 10.54 1.81 -17.48
N LEU A 297 10.80 0.59 -17.92
CA LEU A 297 11.95 0.26 -18.72
C LEU A 297 11.87 0.85 -20.12
N GLU A 298 10.71 0.81 -20.76
CA GLU A 298 10.46 1.46 -22.05
C GLU A 298 10.77 2.97 -21.98
N TRP A 299 10.26 3.66 -20.95
CA TRP A 299 10.49 5.10 -20.80
C TRP A 299 11.93 5.43 -20.41
N LEU A 300 12.56 4.60 -19.60
CA LEU A 300 13.97 4.77 -19.26
C LEU A 300 14.86 4.58 -20.49
N ALA A 301 14.40 3.77 -21.47
CA ALA A 301 15.09 3.45 -22.72
C ALA A 301 16.57 3.10 -22.51
N PRO A 302 16.90 2.10 -21.66
CA PRO A 302 18.26 1.77 -21.30
C PRO A 302 19.01 1.19 -22.51
N LYS A 303 20.33 1.50 -22.62
CA LYS A 303 21.19 0.97 -23.68
C LYS A 303 22.17 -0.05 -23.12
N ALA A 304 22.57 -1.00 -23.97
CA ALA A 304 23.36 -2.16 -23.55
C ALA A 304 24.70 -1.78 -22.88
N GLU A 305 25.31 -0.68 -23.27
CA GLU A 305 26.59 -0.19 -22.74
C GLU A 305 26.48 0.64 -21.47
N GLU A 306 25.24 0.93 -21.00
CA GLU A 306 24.99 1.87 -19.92
C GLU A 306 25.19 1.25 -18.54
N ARG A 307 25.43 2.15 -17.58
CA ARG A 307 25.37 1.94 -16.14
C ARG A 307 24.16 2.66 -15.59
N VAL A 308 23.23 1.92 -14.98
CA VAL A 308 21.91 2.41 -14.52
C VAL A 308 21.81 2.26 -13.01
N LEU A 309 21.19 3.24 -12.36
CA LEU A 309 20.94 3.25 -10.93
C LEU A 309 19.45 2.96 -10.64
N ASP A 310 19.18 1.99 -9.76
CA ASP A 310 17.85 1.69 -9.22
C ASP A 310 17.85 2.00 -7.72
N LEU A 311 17.11 3.02 -7.31
CA LEU A 311 17.02 3.45 -5.92
C LEU A 311 15.67 3.04 -5.31
N PHE A 312 15.71 2.53 -4.08
CA PHE A 312 14.60 1.85 -3.41
C PHE A 312 14.28 0.52 -4.10
N CYS A 313 15.31 -0.23 -4.48
CA CYS A 313 15.18 -1.38 -5.38
C CYS A 313 14.38 -2.56 -4.78
N GLY A 314 14.15 -2.58 -3.47
CA GLY A 314 13.42 -3.65 -2.79
C GLY A 314 14.05 -5.02 -3.03
N LEU A 315 13.27 -5.94 -3.57
CA LEU A 315 13.70 -7.30 -3.94
C LEU A 315 14.33 -7.40 -5.33
N GLY A 316 14.51 -6.27 -6.02
CA GLY A 316 15.01 -6.22 -7.39
C GLY A 316 13.93 -6.17 -8.48
N ASN A 317 12.73 -5.67 -8.14
CA ASN A 317 11.58 -5.63 -9.05
C ASN A 317 11.85 -4.89 -10.36
N PHE A 318 12.70 -3.85 -10.36
CA PHE A 318 13.18 -3.14 -11.54
C PHE A 318 14.63 -3.48 -11.84
N ALA A 319 15.49 -3.63 -10.81
CA ALA A 319 16.92 -3.90 -10.99
C ALA A 319 17.20 -5.16 -11.83
N LEU A 320 16.47 -6.27 -11.57
CA LEU A 320 16.71 -7.51 -12.28
C LEU A 320 16.28 -7.47 -13.77
N PRO A 321 15.10 -6.94 -14.14
CA PRO A 321 14.76 -6.66 -15.52
C PRO A 321 15.73 -5.71 -16.23
N LEU A 322 16.21 -4.65 -15.54
CA LEU A 322 17.25 -3.74 -16.07
C LEU A 322 18.56 -4.49 -16.38
N ALA A 323 18.97 -5.39 -15.48
CA ALA A 323 20.19 -6.16 -15.65
C ALA A 323 20.22 -7.01 -16.92
N LYS A 324 19.06 -7.42 -17.45
CA LYS A 324 18.96 -8.11 -18.74
C LYS A 324 19.22 -7.21 -19.95
N GLN A 325 19.25 -5.89 -19.77
CA GLN A 325 19.30 -4.94 -20.88
C GLN A 325 20.55 -4.05 -20.90
N VAL A 326 21.25 -3.93 -19.75
CA VAL A 326 22.38 -2.99 -19.61
C VAL A 326 23.66 -3.69 -19.17
N ARG A 327 24.79 -2.98 -19.32
CA ARG A 327 26.09 -3.48 -18.89
C ARG A 327 26.16 -3.69 -17.37
N GLU A 328 25.60 -2.76 -16.59
CA GLU A 328 25.70 -2.75 -15.14
C GLU A 328 24.49 -2.06 -14.51
N VAL A 329 23.96 -2.65 -13.45
CA VAL A 329 22.99 -2.04 -12.57
C VAL A 329 23.59 -1.87 -11.18
N VAL A 330 23.43 -0.68 -10.62
CA VAL A 330 23.65 -0.43 -9.19
C VAL A 330 22.27 -0.28 -8.54
N ALA A 331 21.99 -1.10 -7.54
CA ALA A 331 20.71 -1.16 -6.85
C ALA A 331 20.89 -0.85 -5.37
N VAL A 332 20.12 0.11 -4.85
CA VAL A 332 20.26 0.60 -3.48
C VAL A 332 18.94 0.47 -2.73
N GLU A 333 19.01 -0.10 -1.53
CA GLU A 333 17.85 -0.34 -0.65
C GLU A 333 18.19 -0.04 0.80
N GLY A 334 17.23 0.48 1.57
CA GLY A 334 17.42 0.85 2.98
C GLY A 334 17.48 -0.35 3.93
N VAL A 335 16.82 -1.46 3.60
CA VAL A 335 16.65 -2.62 4.47
C VAL A 335 17.66 -3.72 4.10
N GLN A 336 18.66 -3.97 4.96
CA GLN A 336 19.74 -4.94 4.71
C GLN A 336 19.20 -6.33 4.32
N ALA A 337 18.18 -6.84 4.98
CA ALA A 337 17.62 -8.15 4.67
C ALA A 337 16.96 -8.20 3.27
N MET A 338 16.49 -7.08 2.73
CA MET A 338 15.99 -6.99 1.35
C MET A 338 17.15 -6.93 0.35
N VAL A 339 18.23 -6.21 0.67
CA VAL A 339 19.47 -6.19 -0.13
C VAL A 339 20.02 -7.61 -0.32
N GLU A 340 20.11 -8.38 0.76
CA GLU A 340 20.59 -9.77 0.72
C GLU A 340 19.69 -10.66 -0.14
N ARG A 341 18.37 -10.53 -0.02
CA ARG A 341 17.42 -11.27 -0.85
C ARG A 341 17.45 -10.86 -2.31
N ALA A 342 17.58 -9.58 -2.60
CA ALA A 342 17.72 -9.08 -3.95
C ALA A 342 18.99 -9.63 -4.62
N ALA A 343 20.11 -9.68 -3.88
CA ALA A 343 21.34 -10.30 -4.34
C ALA A 343 21.16 -11.81 -4.61
N GLN A 344 20.49 -12.53 -3.71
CA GLN A 344 20.13 -13.94 -3.93
C GLN A 344 19.23 -14.12 -5.16
N ASN A 345 18.24 -13.25 -5.35
CA ASN A 345 17.37 -13.25 -6.52
C ASN A 345 18.17 -13.05 -7.80
N ALA A 346 19.16 -12.15 -7.81
CA ALA A 346 20.04 -11.97 -8.97
C ALA A 346 20.82 -13.26 -9.28
N VAL A 347 21.44 -13.87 -8.29
CA VAL A 347 22.19 -15.13 -8.44
C VAL A 347 21.29 -16.25 -8.96
N SER A 348 20.10 -16.43 -8.38
CA SER A 348 19.15 -17.47 -8.77
C SER A 348 18.63 -17.30 -10.21
N ASN A 349 18.66 -16.08 -10.74
CA ASN A 349 18.30 -15.76 -12.12
C ASN A 349 19.51 -15.62 -13.06
N ASN A 350 20.71 -16.04 -12.63
CA ASN A 350 21.96 -15.96 -13.40
C ASN A 350 22.34 -14.54 -13.84
N LEU A 351 22.02 -13.53 -13.02
CA LEU A 351 22.38 -12.13 -13.26
C LEU A 351 23.60 -11.75 -12.42
N HIS A 352 24.71 -11.42 -13.07
CA HIS A 352 26.00 -11.15 -12.42
C HIS A 352 26.46 -9.69 -12.58
N ASN A 353 25.67 -8.88 -13.25
CA ASN A 353 25.92 -7.47 -13.54
C ASN A 353 25.10 -6.50 -12.67
N VAL A 354 24.62 -6.96 -11.52
CA VAL A 354 23.93 -6.12 -10.54
C VAL A 354 24.77 -6.04 -9.26
N GLN A 355 25.02 -4.82 -8.79
CA GLN A 355 25.65 -4.56 -7.50
C GLN A 355 24.60 -4.00 -6.54
N PHE A 356 24.45 -4.62 -5.38
CA PHE A 356 23.48 -4.22 -4.37
C PHE A 356 24.16 -3.53 -3.19
N PHE A 357 23.60 -2.42 -2.73
CA PHE A 357 24.11 -1.64 -1.59
C PHE A 357 23.00 -1.32 -0.61
N GLN A 358 23.32 -1.42 0.69
CA GLN A 358 22.46 -0.91 1.74
C GLN A 358 22.80 0.57 1.99
N ALA A 359 21.81 1.45 1.92
CA ALA A 359 21.97 2.85 2.30
C ALA A 359 20.64 3.44 2.74
N ASP A 360 20.69 4.33 3.74
CA ASP A 360 19.55 5.16 4.12
C ASP A 360 19.40 6.32 3.11
N LEU A 361 18.47 6.15 2.18
CA LEU A 361 18.20 7.11 1.11
C LEU A 361 17.47 8.38 1.58
N SER A 362 17.12 8.48 2.85
CA SER A 362 16.69 9.75 3.48
C SER A 362 17.86 10.67 3.84
N GLN A 363 19.10 10.15 3.80
CA GLN A 363 20.34 10.88 4.08
C GLN A 363 21.02 11.37 2.79
N PRO A 364 21.91 12.38 2.88
CA PRO A 364 22.69 12.83 1.72
C PRO A 364 23.54 11.72 1.12
N LEU A 365 23.52 11.58 -0.21
CA LEU A 365 24.23 10.53 -0.96
C LEU A 365 25.73 10.84 -1.23
N THR A 366 26.28 11.91 -0.66
CA THR A 366 27.52 12.58 -1.12
C THR A 366 28.79 11.74 -1.04
N ASP A 367 28.85 10.70 -0.19
CA ASP A 367 30.09 9.97 0.09
C ASP A 367 30.02 8.47 -0.24
N ALA A 368 28.91 8.01 -0.84
CA ALA A 368 28.73 6.60 -1.16
C ALA A 368 29.66 6.17 -2.30
N GLU A 369 30.43 5.10 -2.09
CA GLU A 369 31.33 4.54 -3.10
C GLU A 369 30.65 4.25 -4.43
N TRP A 370 29.41 3.74 -4.38
CA TRP A 370 28.61 3.43 -5.55
C TRP A 370 28.20 4.67 -6.36
N ALA A 371 28.16 5.86 -5.73
CA ALA A 371 27.79 7.12 -6.35
C ALA A 371 28.95 7.84 -7.06
N LYS A 372 30.20 7.46 -6.81
CA LYS A 372 31.41 8.10 -7.36
C LYS A 372 31.54 7.97 -8.88
N GLN A 373 31.02 6.89 -9.45
CA GLN A 373 30.97 6.72 -10.90
C GLN A 373 29.59 7.12 -11.39
N GLY A 374 29.50 8.05 -12.34
CA GLY A 374 28.23 8.53 -12.86
C GLY A 374 27.34 7.46 -13.48
N PHE A 375 26.07 7.83 -13.66
CA PHE A 375 25.04 6.95 -14.24
C PHE A 375 24.44 7.60 -15.48
N SER A 376 24.07 6.78 -16.46
CA SER A 376 23.37 7.27 -17.67
C SER A 376 21.89 7.52 -17.40
N ALA A 377 21.30 6.74 -16.53
CA ALA A 377 19.89 6.80 -16.17
C ALA A 377 19.65 6.36 -14.71
N VAL A 378 18.57 6.86 -14.12
CA VAL A 378 18.14 6.52 -12.76
C VAL A 378 16.67 6.11 -12.76
N LEU A 379 16.34 5.08 -12.00
CA LEU A 379 14.97 4.70 -11.65
C LEU A 379 14.75 4.89 -10.15
N LEU A 380 13.62 5.46 -9.77
CA LEU A 380 13.18 5.66 -8.39
C LEU A 380 11.82 5.00 -8.18
N ASP A 381 11.69 4.19 -7.11
CA ASP A 381 10.39 3.67 -6.62
C ASP A 381 10.31 3.86 -5.09
N PRO A 382 10.25 5.10 -4.59
CA PRO A 382 10.30 5.39 -3.16
C PRO A 382 9.02 5.03 -2.41
N PRO A 383 9.09 4.96 -1.06
CA PRO A 383 7.92 4.84 -0.20
C PRO A 383 7.00 6.06 -0.32
N ARG A 384 5.86 6.04 0.39
CA ARG A 384 4.83 7.10 0.36
C ARG A 384 5.34 8.50 0.72
N ASP A 385 6.45 8.60 1.43
CA ASP A 385 7.05 9.87 1.85
C ASP A 385 7.83 10.56 0.71
N GLY A 386 8.00 9.86 -0.44
CA GLY A 386 8.73 10.35 -1.60
C GLY A 386 10.24 10.23 -1.44
N ALA A 387 10.99 10.93 -2.29
CA ALA A 387 12.45 10.86 -2.38
C ALA A 387 13.13 12.24 -2.45
N LEU A 388 12.62 13.24 -1.73
CA LEU A 388 13.05 14.63 -1.84
C LEU A 388 14.57 14.81 -1.74
N GLU A 389 15.22 14.17 -0.74
CA GLU A 389 16.67 14.29 -0.52
C GLU A 389 17.49 13.63 -1.65
N VAL A 390 16.98 12.55 -2.22
CA VAL A 390 17.55 11.90 -3.40
C VAL A 390 17.44 12.80 -4.62
N VAL A 391 16.24 13.31 -4.87
CA VAL A 391 15.93 14.16 -6.04
C VAL A 391 16.85 15.38 -6.09
N ARG A 392 17.08 16.07 -4.98
CA ARG A 392 18.01 17.19 -4.86
C ARG A 392 19.45 16.88 -5.25
N LYS A 393 19.83 15.61 -5.24
CA LYS A 393 21.19 15.14 -5.53
C LYS A 393 21.34 14.48 -6.88
N LEU A 394 20.24 14.19 -7.61
CA LEU A 394 20.29 13.49 -8.90
C LEU A 394 21.20 14.15 -9.91
N ALA A 395 21.23 15.49 -9.97
CA ALA A 395 22.10 16.24 -10.87
C ALA A 395 23.59 15.89 -10.65
N THR A 396 24.00 15.60 -9.41
CA THR A 396 25.39 15.24 -9.06
C THR A 396 25.78 13.83 -9.52
N LEU A 397 24.81 12.97 -9.82
CA LEU A 397 25.02 11.62 -10.31
C LEU A 397 25.25 11.55 -11.83
N GLY A 398 25.08 12.68 -12.54
CA GLY A 398 25.31 12.78 -13.98
C GLY A 398 24.26 12.13 -14.87
N ALA A 399 23.15 11.66 -14.29
CA ALA A 399 22.09 11.01 -15.03
C ALA A 399 21.36 12.00 -15.97
N LYS A 400 21.09 11.51 -17.19
CA LYS A 400 20.40 12.29 -18.23
C LYS A 400 18.91 11.91 -18.35
N ARG A 401 18.53 10.78 -17.78
CA ARG A 401 17.16 10.25 -17.82
C ARG A 401 16.80 9.73 -16.45
N LEU A 402 15.54 10.01 -16.08
CA LEU A 402 14.96 9.60 -14.82
C LEU A 402 13.58 9.01 -15.06
N VAL A 403 13.31 7.86 -14.46
CA VAL A 403 11.94 7.37 -14.27
C VAL A 403 11.63 7.38 -12.78
N TYR A 404 10.57 8.07 -12.40
CA TYR A 404 10.09 8.15 -11.03
C TYR A 404 8.74 7.43 -10.91
N VAL A 405 8.71 6.29 -10.23
CA VAL A 405 7.49 5.57 -9.86
C VAL A 405 7.02 6.08 -8.50
N SER A 406 5.73 6.38 -8.34
CA SER A 406 5.21 6.86 -7.06
C SER A 406 3.81 6.34 -6.76
N CYS A 407 3.58 5.97 -5.52
CA CYS A 407 2.25 5.60 -5.01
C CYS A 407 1.52 6.78 -4.34
N ASN A 408 2.11 7.99 -4.32
CA ASN A 408 1.54 9.17 -3.67
C ASN A 408 1.70 10.42 -4.55
N PRO A 409 0.61 10.88 -5.20
CA PRO A 409 0.69 12.03 -6.10
C PRO A 409 1.11 13.33 -5.41
N ALA A 410 0.85 13.50 -4.11
CA ALA A 410 1.24 14.71 -3.39
C ALA A 410 2.76 14.81 -3.18
N THR A 411 3.41 13.70 -2.80
CA THR A 411 4.87 13.66 -2.65
C THR A 411 5.57 13.66 -4.00
N LEU A 412 5.00 13.02 -5.03
CA LEU A 412 5.51 13.15 -6.40
C LEU A 412 5.51 14.60 -6.87
N ALA A 413 4.39 15.32 -6.71
CA ALA A 413 4.31 16.74 -7.09
C ALA A 413 5.30 17.61 -6.32
N ARG A 414 5.48 17.37 -5.00
CA ARG A 414 6.49 18.05 -4.19
C ARG A 414 7.91 17.80 -4.73
N ASP A 415 8.24 16.55 -5.01
CA ASP A 415 9.58 16.16 -5.45
C ASP A 415 9.86 16.67 -6.87
N THR A 416 8.83 16.78 -7.72
CA THR A 416 8.93 17.34 -9.08
C THR A 416 9.37 18.81 -9.08
N VAL A 417 9.15 19.58 -8.00
CA VAL A 417 9.64 20.97 -7.88
C VAL A 417 11.16 21.05 -7.92
N GLU A 418 11.83 20.00 -7.47
CA GLU A 418 13.31 19.94 -7.37
C GLU A 418 13.95 19.30 -8.62
N LEU A 419 13.15 18.74 -9.54
CA LEU A 419 13.60 18.15 -10.81
C LEU A 419 13.64 19.17 -11.93
#